data_e0587ccfb0915b38476910a04f8b60bd
#
_entry.id   e0587ccfb0915b38476910a04f8b60bd
#
_cell.length_a   1.000
_cell.length_b   1.000
_cell.length_c   1.000
_cell.angle_alpha   90.00
_cell.angle_beta   90.00
_cell.angle_gamma   90.00
#
_symmetry.space_group_name_H-M   'P 1'
#
loop_
_entity.id
_entity.type
_entity.pdbx_description
1 polymer ?
#
loop_
_entity_poly.entity_id
_entity_poly.type
_entity_poly.pdbx_seq_one_letter_code
_entity_poly.pdbx_strand_id
1 'polypeptide(L)'
;MLRSNKRRRQLNKVKEGNGEKLKDYKKWHIFTRTVFYIKIKNDKGELVDYAINYPYFVEEPRAELYRAGKQVAYSKLPATFSIDDGVIEVSSGSYGIKRMHYVDNEGKEYPLHPANNSVRGLRLRLEKKHPTLSKLVGCTSICLLLLTAILGLPQIMEGITQIPWVSDNFGTFVSPINFNYIENILIAGIGALAGAERALLLRNKRLLALL
;
A
#
# COMPACT_ATOMS: atom_id res chain seq x y z
N MET A 1 21.25 15.17 -11.06
CA MET A 1 21.84 14.23 -12.06
C MET A 1 21.37 12.76 -11.87
N LEU A 2 21.49 12.13 -10.71
CA LEU A 2 21.11 10.72 -10.50
C LEU A 2 19.62 10.40 -10.78
N ARG A 3 18.69 11.30 -10.40
CA ARG A 3 17.24 11.11 -10.61
C ARG A 3 16.86 11.16 -12.09
N SER A 4 17.45 12.04 -12.86
CA SER A 4 17.24 12.17 -14.31
C SER A 4 17.67 10.90 -15.07
N ASN A 5 18.86 10.37 -14.78
CA ASN A 5 19.36 9.14 -15.43
C ASN A 5 18.50 7.91 -15.06
N LYS A 6 18.00 7.84 -13.83
CA LYS A 6 17.10 6.77 -13.39
C LYS A 6 15.76 6.86 -14.12
N ARG A 7 15.20 8.07 -14.25
CA ARG A 7 13.94 8.33 -14.95
C ARG A 7 14.04 7.92 -16.42
N ARG A 8 15.13 8.32 -17.12
CA ARG A 8 15.39 7.95 -18.51
C ARG A 8 15.44 6.42 -18.72
N ARG A 9 16.12 5.69 -17.82
CA ARG A 9 16.16 4.22 -17.87
C ARG A 9 14.77 3.58 -17.66
N GLN A 10 13.90 4.20 -16.89
CA GLN A 10 12.53 3.71 -16.64
C GLN A 10 11.62 3.98 -17.82
N LEU A 11 11.74 5.16 -18.46
CA LEU A 11 11.00 5.50 -19.67
C LEU A 11 11.29 4.50 -20.81
N ASN A 12 12.54 4.10 -20.97
CA ASN A 12 12.95 3.13 -22.02
C ASN A 12 12.39 1.71 -21.80
N LYS A 13 11.82 1.40 -20.62
CA LYS A 13 11.20 0.10 -20.32
C LYS A 13 9.69 0.09 -20.56
N VAL A 14 9.13 1.23 -20.85
CA VAL A 14 7.70 1.37 -21.09
C VAL A 14 7.35 0.71 -22.41
N LYS A 15 6.32 -0.12 -22.40
CA LYS A 15 5.75 -0.79 -23.57
C LYS A 15 4.39 -0.20 -23.85
N GLU A 16 4.01 -0.20 -25.12
CA GLU A 16 2.68 0.25 -25.55
C GLU A 16 1.58 -0.67 -24.98
N GLY A 17 0.46 -0.07 -24.59
CA GLY A 17 -0.71 -0.78 -24.10
C GLY A 17 -1.52 -1.37 -25.27
N ASN A 18 -2.38 -2.31 -24.93
CA ASN A 18 -3.26 -2.99 -25.91
C ASN A 18 -4.61 -2.28 -26.14
N GLY A 19 -4.83 -1.11 -25.53
CA GLY A 19 -6.07 -0.35 -25.65
C GLY A 19 -7.25 -0.90 -24.86
N GLU A 20 -7.05 -1.96 -24.04
CA GLU A 20 -8.12 -2.51 -23.20
C GLU A 20 -8.72 -1.48 -22.27
N LYS A 21 -10.05 -1.60 -22.05
CA LYS A 21 -10.74 -0.73 -21.11
C LYS A 21 -10.39 -1.08 -19.67
N LEU A 22 -10.18 -0.06 -18.85
CA LEU A 22 -10.02 -0.24 -17.41
C LEU A 22 -11.33 -0.78 -16.82
N LYS A 23 -11.28 -1.99 -16.27
CA LYS A 23 -12.44 -2.60 -15.58
C LYS A 23 -12.74 -1.82 -14.31
N ASP A 24 -14.02 -1.57 -14.04
CA ASP A 24 -14.46 -0.89 -12.81
C ASP A 24 -13.89 -1.55 -11.56
N TYR A 25 -13.52 -0.72 -10.58
CA TYR A 25 -12.98 -1.22 -9.32
C TYR A 25 -14.10 -1.70 -8.40
N LYS A 26 -14.27 -3.01 -8.27
CA LYS A 26 -15.24 -3.66 -7.37
C LYS A 26 -14.58 -3.97 -6.01
N LYS A 27 -15.37 -4.17 -4.95
CA LYS A 27 -14.88 -4.44 -3.58
C LYS A 27 -13.93 -5.64 -3.49
N TRP A 28 -14.17 -6.70 -4.23
CA TRP A 28 -13.32 -7.91 -4.27
C TRP A 28 -11.96 -7.70 -4.95
N HIS A 29 -11.80 -6.65 -5.78
CA HIS A 29 -10.50 -6.30 -6.36
C HIS A 29 -9.46 -5.87 -5.32
N ILE A 30 -9.86 -5.66 -4.06
CA ILE A 30 -8.96 -5.42 -2.93
C ILE A 30 -7.84 -6.47 -2.85
N PHE A 31 -8.16 -7.72 -3.17
CA PHE A 31 -7.23 -8.85 -3.09
C PHE A 31 -6.39 -9.03 -4.35
N THR A 32 -6.80 -8.48 -5.49
CA THR A 32 -6.17 -8.78 -6.79
C THR A 32 -5.42 -7.62 -7.41
N ARG A 33 -5.82 -6.37 -7.13
CA ARG A 33 -5.21 -5.17 -7.71
C ARG A 33 -5.53 -3.92 -6.91
N THR A 34 -4.77 -2.86 -7.17
CA THR A 34 -5.12 -1.51 -6.72
C THR A 34 -5.08 -0.55 -7.89
N VAL A 35 -5.98 0.45 -7.89
CA VAL A 35 -6.06 1.48 -8.93
C VAL A 35 -5.95 2.84 -8.29
N PHE A 36 -5.17 3.72 -8.92
CA PHE A 36 -5.02 5.12 -8.53
C PHE A 36 -5.40 6.02 -9.69
N TYR A 37 -5.99 7.15 -9.38
CA TYR A 37 -6.51 8.11 -10.35
C TYR A 37 -5.91 9.49 -10.14
N ILE A 38 -5.74 10.23 -11.24
CA ILE A 38 -5.43 11.65 -11.24
C ILE A 38 -6.08 12.30 -12.46
N LYS A 39 -6.56 13.53 -12.28
CA LYS A 39 -7.07 14.37 -13.37
C LYS A 39 -6.05 15.45 -13.65
N ILE A 40 -5.59 15.54 -14.89
CA ILE A 40 -4.58 16.50 -15.33
C ILE A 40 -5.18 17.30 -16.48
N LYS A 41 -4.92 18.60 -16.51
CA LYS A 41 -5.28 19.44 -17.66
C LYS A 41 -4.26 19.19 -18.78
N ASN A 42 -4.75 18.97 -19.99
CA ASN A 42 -3.89 18.93 -21.16
C ASN A 42 -3.59 20.36 -21.67
N ASP A 43 -2.72 20.49 -22.66
CA ASP A 43 -2.35 21.77 -23.30
C ASP A 43 -3.57 22.57 -23.84
N LYS A 44 -4.69 21.87 -24.09
CA LYS A 44 -5.95 22.47 -24.52
C LYS A 44 -6.86 22.92 -23.38
N GLY A 45 -6.43 22.73 -22.12
CA GLY A 45 -7.21 23.05 -20.91
C GLY A 45 -8.27 22.02 -20.55
N GLU A 46 -8.37 20.88 -21.26
CA GLU A 46 -9.32 19.81 -20.98
C GLU A 46 -8.80 18.91 -19.88
N LEU A 47 -9.68 18.46 -18.98
CA LEU A 47 -9.35 17.52 -17.93
C LEU A 47 -9.30 16.10 -18.49
N VAL A 48 -8.13 15.50 -18.48
CA VAL A 48 -7.91 14.11 -18.89
C VAL A 48 -7.76 13.24 -17.64
N ASP A 49 -8.52 12.14 -17.59
CA ASP A 49 -8.44 11.16 -16.53
C ASP A 49 -7.31 10.17 -16.81
N TYR A 50 -6.33 10.14 -15.92
CA TYR A 50 -5.29 9.12 -15.90
C TYR A 50 -5.52 8.16 -14.75
N ALA A 51 -5.28 6.87 -15.00
CA ALA A 51 -5.32 5.85 -13.97
C ALA A 51 -4.11 4.93 -14.06
N ILE A 52 -3.60 4.53 -12.90
CA ILE A 52 -2.57 3.49 -12.78
C ILE A 52 -3.18 2.27 -12.14
N ASN A 53 -3.23 1.16 -12.86
CA ASN A 53 -3.58 -0.15 -12.34
C ASN A 53 -2.31 -0.89 -11.91
N TYR A 54 -2.34 -1.44 -10.70
CA TYR A 54 -1.27 -2.28 -10.15
C TYR A 54 -1.84 -3.64 -9.77
N PRO A 55 -1.72 -4.66 -10.63
CA PRO A 55 -2.13 -6.02 -10.32
C PRO A 55 -1.16 -6.67 -9.33
N TYR A 56 -1.68 -7.52 -8.42
CA TYR A 56 -0.87 -8.16 -7.38
C TYR A 56 -0.31 -9.53 -7.81
N PHE A 57 -1.14 -10.31 -8.50
CA PHE A 57 -0.80 -11.68 -8.89
C PHE A 57 -0.29 -11.72 -10.34
N VAL A 58 0.92 -11.20 -10.52
CA VAL A 58 1.64 -11.24 -11.79
C VAL A 58 3.07 -11.70 -11.50
N GLU A 59 3.67 -12.46 -12.41
CA GLU A 59 5.04 -12.96 -12.25
C GLU A 59 6.04 -11.84 -11.94
N GLU A 60 5.89 -10.72 -12.63
CA GLU A 60 6.72 -9.55 -12.42
C GLU A 60 5.87 -8.33 -12.03
N PRO A 61 6.22 -7.64 -10.92
CA PRO A 61 5.52 -6.43 -10.52
C PRO A 61 5.51 -5.39 -11.65
N ARG A 62 4.32 -5.05 -12.15
CA ARG A 62 4.14 -4.09 -13.23
C ARG A 62 3.07 -3.06 -12.89
N ALA A 63 3.17 -1.91 -13.53
CA ALA A 63 2.15 -0.89 -13.54
C ALA A 63 1.61 -0.71 -14.95
N GLU A 64 0.32 -0.43 -15.05
CA GLU A 64 -0.39 -0.22 -16.31
C GLU A 64 -1.02 1.18 -16.27
N LEU A 65 -0.68 2.00 -17.26
CA LEU A 65 -1.21 3.35 -17.43
C LEU A 65 -2.44 3.32 -18.32
N TYR A 66 -3.50 3.97 -17.86
CA TYR A 66 -4.73 4.20 -18.59
C TYR A 66 -4.95 5.70 -18.78
N ARG A 67 -5.37 6.09 -19.98
CA ARG A 67 -5.80 7.44 -20.33
C ARG A 67 -7.25 7.37 -20.80
N ALA A 68 -8.13 8.18 -20.20
CA ALA A 68 -9.57 8.16 -20.51
C ALA A 68 -10.17 6.72 -20.49
N GLY A 69 -9.74 5.90 -19.53
CA GLY A 69 -10.22 4.54 -19.36
C GLY A 69 -9.66 3.48 -20.32
N LYS A 70 -8.74 3.83 -21.23
CA LYS A 70 -8.07 2.89 -22.14
C LYS A 70 -6.60 2.72 -21.76
N GLN A 71 -6.08 1.49 -21.80
CA GLN A 71 -4.68 1.19 -21.54
C GLN A 71 -3.81 1.77 -22.66
N VAL A 72 -2.90 2.65 -22.29
CA VAL A 72 -1.97 3.29 -23.24
C VAL A 72 -0.55 2.80 -23.09
N ALA A 73 -0.16 2.34 -21.89
CA ALA A 73 1.18 1.85 -21.65
C ALA A 73 1.24 0.90 -20.45
N TYR A 74 2.29 0.09 -20.37
CA TYR A 74 2.62 -0.68 -19.17
C TYR A 74 4.14 -0.80 -19.01
N SER A 75 4.62 -1.00 -17.79
CA SER A 75 6.04 -1.19 -17.48
C SER A 75 6.25 -1.99 -16.21
N LYS A 76 7.39 -2.72 -16.15
CA LYS A 76 7.88 -3.32 -14.90
C LYS A 76 8.26 -2.24 -13.89
N LEU A 77 8.04 -2.51 -12.61
CA LEU A 77 8.39 -1.56 -11.55
C LEU A 77 9.91 -1.61 -11.22
N PRO A 78 10.49 -0.47 -10.86
CA PRO A 78 9.90 0.88 -10.82
C PRO A 78 9.68 1.44 -12.23
N ALA A 79 8.55 2.12 -12.45
CA ALA A 79 8.10 2.63 -13.73
C ALA A 79 7.98 4.17 -13.72
N THR A 80 8.24 4.78 -14.85
CA THR A 80 7.94 6.18 -15.15
C THR A 80 7.23 6.25 -16.48
N PHE A 81 6.04 6.83 -16.51
CA PHE A 81 5.23 7.01 -17.70
C PHE A 81 5.28 8.48 -18.11
N SER A 82 5.61 8.76 -19.37
CA SER A 82 5.49 10.10 -19.95
C SER A 82 4.02 10.38 -20.26
N ILE A 83 3.56 11.55 -19.89
CA ILE A 83 2.24 12.08 -20.23
C ILE A 83 2.40 13.53 -20.72
N ASP A 84 1.32 14.13 -21.24
CA ASP A 84 1.38 15.41 -21.96
C ASP A 84 2.22 16.48 -21.21
N ASP A 85 1.95 16.74 -19.93
CA ASP A 85 2.60 17.82 -19.15
C ASP A 85 3.52 17.34 -18.02
N GLY A 86 4.09 16.15 -18.15
CA GLY A 86 4.99 15.65 -17.10
C GLY A 86 5.14 14.15 -17.11
N VAL A 87 5.35 13.58 -15.93
CA VAL A 87 5.57 12.14 -15.79
C VAL A 87 4.83 11.57 -14.58
N ILE A 88 4.33 10.34 -14.69
CA ILE A 88 3.80 9.59 -13.54
C ILE A 88 4.87 8.60 -13.09
N GLU A 89 5.36 8.76 -11.86
CA GLU A 89 6.33 7.89 -11.25
C GLU A 89 5.66 6.86 -10.34
N VAL A 90 5.94 5.57 -10.60
CA VAL A 90 5.42 4.45 -9.83
C VAL A 90 6.58 3.63 -9.30
N SER A 91 6.61 3.40 -7.99
CA SER A 91 7.56 2.47 -7.39
C SER A 91 6.91 1.61 -6.32
N SER A 92 7.36 0.36 -6.24
CA SER A 92 7.01 -0.57 -5.18
C SER A 92 8.16 -0.74 -4.19
N GLY A 93 7.84 -1.21 -3.01
CA GLY A 93 8.77 -1.68 -1.99
C GLY A 93 8.30 -3.03 -1.47
N SER A 94 8.99 -3.60 -0.49
CA SER A 94 8.68 -4.91 0.10
C SER A 94 7.23 -5.06 0.58
N TYR A 95 6.59 -3.95 0.91
CA TYR A 95 5.20 -3.92 1.39
C TYR A 95 4.21 -3.29 0.39
N GLY A 96 4.49 -3.37 -0.93
CA GLY A 96 3.66 -2.83 -2.01
C GLY A 96 4.05 -1.42 -2.46
N ILE A 97 3.10 -0.61 -2.95
CA ILE A 97 3.38 0.69 -3.58
C ILE A 97 4.02 1.65 -2.57
N LYS A 98 5.23 2.13 -2.91
CA LYS A 98 6.00 3.12 -2.16
C LYS A 98 5.78 4.54 -2.68
N ARG A 99 5.66 4.72 -4.00
CA ARG A 99 5.51 6.01 -4.67
C ARG A 99 4.48 5.88 -5.80
N MET A 100 3.59 6.86 -5.90
CA MET A 100 2.57 6.97 -6.94
C MET A 100 2.26 8.47 -7.10
N HIS A 101 3.10 9.17 -7.87
CA HIS A 101 3.07 10.63 -8.00
C HIS A 101 3.13 11.04 -9.46
N TYR A 102 2.37 12.06 -9.78
CA TYR A 102 2.55 12.86 -10.98
C TYR A 102 3.56 13.98 -10.67
N VAL A 103 4.50 14.18 -11.56
CA VAL A 103 5.51 15.25 -11.49
C VAL A 103 5.35 16.07 -12.75
N ASP A 104 5.01 17.34 -12.59
CA ASP A 104 4.87 18.27 -13.70
C ASP A 104 6.25 18.70 -14.27
N ASN A 105 6.22 19.49 -15.35
CA ASN A 105 7.42 20.00 -15.99
C ASN A 105 8.22 20.99 -15.12
N GLU A 106 7.59 21.60 -14.12
CA GLU A 106 8.23 22.46 -13.13
C GLU A 106 8.87 21.66 -11.98
N GLY A 107 8.64 20.35 -11.91
CA GLY A 107 9.16 19.45 -10.89
C GLY A 107 8.27 19.36 -9.65
N LYS A 108 7.08 19.96 -9.65
CA LYS A 108 6.13 19.88 -8.57
C LYS A 108 5.43 18.51 -8.58
N GLU A 109 5.27 17.93 -7.41
CA GLU A 109 4.77 16.57 -7.23
C GLU A 109 3.34 16.55 -6.72
N TYR A 110 2.49 15.74 -7.33
CA TYR A 110 1.10 15.57 -6.94
C TYR A 110 0.82 14.07 -6.73
N PRO A 111 0.30 13.66 -5.57
CA PRO A 111 -0.01 12.27 -5.32
C PRO A 111 -1.25 11.84 -6.12
N LEU A 112 -1.24 10.61 -6.65
CA LEU A 112 -2.43 10.00 -7.22
C LEU A 112 -3.37 9.53 -6.09
N HIS A 113 -4.66 9.64 -6.34
CA HIS A 113 -5.71 9.23 -5.40
C HIS A 113 -6.11 7.78 -5.60
N PRO A 114 -6.15 6.95 -4.54
CA PRO A 114 -6.59 5.58 -4.66
C PRO A 114 -8.08 5.49 -5.01
N ALA A 115 -8.47 4.42 -5.70
CA ALA A 115 -9.87 4.14 -6.01
C ALA A 115 -10.75 4.23 -4.76
N ASN A 116 -11.90 4.88 -4.87
CA ASN A 116 -12.79 5.13 -3.73
C ASN A 116 -13.21 3.86 -2.97
N ASN A 117 -13.41 2.76 -3.68
CA ASN A 117 -13.81 1.48 -3.11
C ASN A 117 -12.63 0.59 -2.69
N SER A 118 -11.39 1.07 -2.82
CA SER A 118 -10.22 0.38 -2.29
C SER A 118 -10.12 0.56 -0.77
N VAL A 119 -9.41 -0.35 -0.09
CA VAL A 119 -9.15 -0.23 1.37
C VAL A 119 -8.52 1.13 1.69
N ARG A 120 -7.57 1.57 0.87
CA ARG A 120 -6.92 2.87 1.02
C ARG A 120 -7.87 4.03 0.78
N GLY A 121 -8.73 3.94 -0.23
CA GLY A 121 -9.72 4.98 -0.51
C GLY A 121 -10.79 5.08 0.57
N LEU A 122 -11.25 3.94 1.11
CA LEU A 122 -12.16 3.88 2.25
C LEU A 122 -11.54 4.53 3.49
N ARG A 123 -10.28 4.20 3.79
CA ARG A 123 -9.55 4.77 4.92
C ARG A 123 -9.32 6.28 4.79
N LEU A 124 -8.97 6.76 3.59
CA LEU A 124 -8.85 8.20 3.30
C LEU A 124 -10.18 8.93 3.41
N ARG A 125 -11.28 8.32 2.96
CA ARG A 125 -12.62 8.89 3.13
C ARG A 125 -13.01 9.00 4.59
N LEU A 126 -12.72 7.97 5.39
CA LEU A 126 -12.95 8.01 6.84
C LEU A 126 -12.17 9.17 7.48
N GLU A 127 -10.90 9.34 7.12
CA GLU A 127 -10.05 10.42 7.62
C GLU A 127 -10.57 11.81 7.25
N LYS A 128 -11.05 11.99 6.00
CA LYS A 128 -11.58 13.27 5.52
C LYS A 128 -12.98 13.58 6.07
N LYS A 129 -13.89 12.59 6.13
CA LYS A 129 -15.28 12.79 6.57
C LYS A 129 -15.44 12.83 8.09
N HIS A 130 -14.68 12.00 8.79
CA HIS A 130 -14.80 11.81 10.24
C HIS A 130 -13.41 11.75 10.89
N PRO A 131 -12.70 12.91 10.99
CA PRO A 131 -11.33 12.94 11.50
C PRO A 131 -11.23 12.46 12.95
N THR A 132 -12.24 12.72 13.78
CA THR A 132 -12.28 12.25 15.17
C THR A 132 -12.40 10.74 15.26
N LEU A 133 -13.29 10.12 14.47
CA LEU A 133 -13.42 8.66 14.41
C LEU A 133 -12.13 8.01 13.87
N SER A 134 -11.50 8.64 12.87
CA SER A 134 -10.23 8.18 12.34
C SER A 134 -9.12 8.17 13.40
N LYS A 135 -9.05 9.20 14.24
CA LYS A 135 -8.10 9.26 15.37
C LYS A 135 -8.42 8.19 16.41
N LEU A 136 -9.70 8.02 16.74
CA LEU A 136 -10.16 7.00 17.70
C LEU A 136 -9.76 5.59 17.23
N VAL A 137 -10.08 5.22 15.98
CA VAL A 137 -9.68 3.93 15.38
C VAL A 137 -8.17 3.74 15.43
N GLY A 138 -7.39 4.78 15.10
CA GLY A 138 -5.93 4.72 15.18
C GLY A 138 -5.40 4.53 16.61
N CYS A 139 -6.00 5.18 17.60
CA CYS A 139 -5.63 5.04 19.02
C CYS A 139 -5.99 3.63 19.53
N THR A 140 -7.21 3.16 19.25
CA THR A 140 -7.66 1.81 19.60
C THR A 140 -6.76 0.74 19.00
N SER A 141 -6.34 0.90 17.75
CA SER A 141 -5.40 -0.06 17.10
C SER A 141 -4.06 -0.12 17.83
N ILE A 142 -3.53 1.00 18.32
CA ILE A 142 -2.29 1.00 19.13
C ILE A 142 -2.50 0.28 20.46
N CYS A 143 -3.59 0.59 21.16
CA CYS A 143 -3.92 -0.07 22.43
C CYS A 143 -4.07 -1.58 22.25
N LEU A 144 -4.77 -2.02 21.18
CA LEU A 144 -4.93 -3.45 20.87
C LEU A 144 -3.59 -4.10 20.52
N LEU A 145 -2.71 -3.44 19.76
CA LEU A 145 -1.38 -3.96 19.47
C LEU A 145 -0.54 -4.15 20.73
N LEU A 146 -0.57 -3.16 21.64
CA LEU A 146 0.16 -3.28 22.91
C LEU A 146 -0.41 -4.40 23.78
N LEU A 147 -1.74 -4.47 23.88
CA LEU A 147 -2.40 -5.53 24.64
C LEU A 147 -2.07 -6.92 24.08
N THR A 148 -2.20 -7.11 22.76
CA THR A 148 -1.88 -8.40 22.12
C THR A 148 -0.39 -8.75 22.22
N ALA A 149 0.50 -7.76 22.24
CA ALA A 149 1.92 -7.98 22.49
C ALA A 149 2.18 -8.44 23.94
N ILE A 150 1.59 -7.75 24.92
CA ILE A 150 1.75 -8.12 26.34
C ILE A 150 1.23 -9.54 26.62
N LEU A 151 0.09 -9.91 26.02
CA LEU A 151 -0.51 -11.22 26.21
C LEU A 151 0.17 -12.32 25.38
N GLY A 152 0.61 -12.01 24.16
CA GLY A 152 1.15 -12.99 23.22
C GLY A 152 2.65 -13.24 23.35
N LEU A 153 3.46 -12.24 23.72
CA LEU A 153 4.90 -12.40 23.85
C LEU A 153 5.31 -13.49 24.85
N PRO A 154 4.71 -13.60 26.06
CA PRO A 154 5.03 -14.70 26.98
C PRO A 154 4.77 -16.09 26.39
N GLN A 155 3.69 -16.26 25.61
CA GLN A 155 3.36 -17.51 24.94
C GLN A 155 4.41 -17.89 23.89
N ILE A 156 4.86 -16.89 23.13
CA ILE A 156 5.94 -17.09 22.13
C ILE A 156 7.25 -17.46 22.82
N MET A 157 7.59 -16.78 23.92
CA MET A 157 8.79 -17.06 24.70
C MET A 157 8.76 -18.49 25.28
N GLU A 158 7.62 -18.91 25.82
CA GLU A 158 7.44 -20.30 26.30
C GLU A 158 7.68 -21.29 25.16
N GLY A 159 7.03 -21.11 24.00
CA GLY A 159 7.21 -21.98 22.83
C GLY A 159 8.67 -22.05 22.35
N ILE A 160 9.38 -20.93 22.34
CA ILE A 160 10.80 -20.88 21.94
C ILE A 160 11.69 -21.62 22.97
N THR A 161 11.46 -21.41 24.25
CA THR A 161 12.28 -22.02 25.30
C THR A 161 12.02 -23.53 25.49
N GLN A 162 10.93 -24.07 24.92
CA GLN A 162 10.67 -25.51 24.86
C GLN A 162 11.45 -26.25 23.76
N ILE A 163 12.08 -25.51 22.82
CA ILE A 163 12.95 -26.12 21.80
C ILE A 163 14.18 -26.73 22.50
N PRO A 164 14.52 -28.05 22.31
CA PRO A 164 15.57 -28.74 23.07
C PRO A 164 16.90 -27.97 23.13
N TRP A 165 17.39 -27.48 22.00
CA TRP A 165 18.64 -26.71 21.98
C TRP A 165 18.57 -25.41 22.81
N VAL A 166 17.41 -24.76 22.88
CA VAL A 166 17.24 -23.52 23.67
C VAL A 166 17.11 -23.85 25.14
N SER A 167 16.32 -24.88 25.50
CA SER A 167 16.14 -25.31 26.89
C SER A 167 17.44 -25.75 27.54
N ASP A 168 18.32 -26.46 26.80
CA ASP A 168 19.62 -26.96 27.30
C ASP A 168 20.63 -25.81 27.53
N ASN A 169 20.56 -24.72 26.77
CA ASN A 169 21.52 -23.63 26.89
C ASN A 169 21.01 -22.43 27.71
N PHE A 170 19.71 -22.14 27.72
CA PHE A 170 19.10 -20.94 28.30
C PHE A 170 18.04 -21.26 29.38
N GLY A 171 17.65 -22.51 29.52
CA GLY A 171 16.57 -22.93 30.40
C GLY A 171 15.18 -22.75 29.78
N THR A 172 14.15 -23.18 30.52
CA THR A 172 12.75 -23.12 30.09
C THR A 172 12.02 -21.95 30.76
N PHE A 173 11.24 -21.22 30.01
CA PHE A 173 10.32 -20.21 30.52
C PHE A 173 8.89 -20.75 30.45
N VAL A 174 8.13 -20.54 31.53
CA VAL A 174 6.71 -20.90 31.59
C VAL A 174 5.91 -19.59 31.64
N SER A 175 4.97 -19.42 30.72
CA SER A 175 4.12 -18.25 30.68
C SER A 175 3.26 -18.14 31.94
N PRO A 176 3.18 -16.96 32.59
CA PRO A 176 2.31 -16.75 33.75
C PRO A 176 0.82 -16.82 33.39
N ILE A 177 0.48 -16.75 32.12
CA ILE A 177 -0.88 -16.78 31.60
C ILE A 177 -0.99 -17.91 30.58
N ASN A 178 -1.83 -18.89 30.87
CA ASN A 178 -2.09 -20.00 29.95
C ASN A 178 -3.38 -19.77 29.19
N PHE A 179 -3.25 -19.53 27.89
CA PHE A 179 -4.38 -19.41 26.97
C PHE A 179 -4.64 -20.75 26.28
N ASN A 180 -5.93 -21.05 26.08
CA ASN A 180 -6.30 -22.17 25.23
C ASN A 180 -6.05 -21.86 23.74
N TYR A 181 -6.15 -22.87 22.88
CA TYR A 181 -5.89 -22.74 21.44
C TYR A 181 -6.74 -21.64 20.76
N ILE A 182 -8.02 -21.53 21.12
CA ILE A 182 -8.96 -20.55 20.56
C ILE A 182 -8.58 -19.13 20.99
N GLU A 183 -8.22 -18.94 22.25
CA GLU A 183 -7.79 -17.65 22.80
C GLU A 183 -6.52 -17.16 22.11
N ASN A 184 -5.55 -18.03 21.88
CA ASN A 184 -4.32 -17.71 21.16
C ASN A 184 -4.61 -17.28 19.71
N ILE A 185 -5.53 -17.96 19.00
CA ILE A 185 -5.95 -17.56 17.67
C ILE A 185 -6.62 -16.18 17.69
N LEU A 186 -7.48 -15.91 18.66
CA LEU A 186 -8.15 -14.62 18.80
C LEU A 186 -7.14 -13.49 19.07
N ILE A 187 -6.20 -13.69 19.98
CA ILE A 187 -5.13 -12.71 20.27
C ILE A 187 -4.32 -12.41 19.00
N ALA A 188 -3.89 -13.45 18.29
CA ALA A 188 -3.14 -13.29 17.04
C ALA A 188 -3.96 -12.59 15.95
N GLY A 189 -5.24 -12.94 15.81
CA GLY A 189 -6.17 -12.32 14.85
C GLY A 189 -6.41 -10.83 15.13
N ILE A 190 -6.66 -10.48 16.39
CA ILE A 190 -6.84 -9.08 16.82
C ILE A 190 -5.55 -8.28 16.57
N GLY A 191 -4.39 -8.84 16.92
CA GLY A 191 -3.09 -8.22 16.67
C GLY A 191 -2.83 -7.99 15.19
N ALA A 192 -3.13 -8.98 14.34
CA ALA A 192 -3.00 -8.87 12.89
C ALA A 192 -3.90 -7.78 12.29
N LEU A 193 -5.16 -7.69 12.71
CA LEU A 193 -6.10 -6.65 12.27
C LEU A 193 -5.66 -5.25 12.71
N ALA A 194 -5.24 -5.10 13.96
CA ALA A 194 -4.73 -3.84 14.49
C ALA A 194 -3.43 -3.41 13.78
N GLY A 195 -2.54 -4.37 13.49
CA GLY A 195 -1.33 -4.15 12.71
C GLY A 195 -1.60 -3.73 11.27
N ALA A 196 -2.57 -4.37 10.61
CA ALA A 196 -2.99 -4.01 9.26
C ALA A 196 -3.55 -2.59 9.19
N GLU A 197 -4.43 -2.20 10.12
CA GLU A 197 -4.95 -0.83 10.22
C GLU A 197 -3.82 0.19 10.40
N ARG A 198 -2.87 -0.09 11.29
CA ARG A 198 -1.73 0.78 11.54
C ARG A 198 -0.82 0.93 10.31
N ALA A 199 -0.56 -0.18 9.62
CA ALA A 199 0.20 -0.17 8.37
C ALA A 199 -0.48 0.66 7.28
N LEU A 200 -1.80 0.54 7.12
CA LEU A 200 -2.59 1.33 6.17
C LEU A 200 -2.51 2.83 6.48
N LEU A 201 -2.65 3.21 7.74
CA LEU A 201 -2.60 4.60 8.18
C LEU A 201 -1.23 5.23 7.92
N LEU A 202 -0.15 4.54 8.28
CA LEU A 202 1.21 5.02 8.06
C LEU A 202 1.57 5.13 6.58
N ARG A 203 1.12 4.17 5.76
CA ARG A 203 1.33 4.19 4.31
C ARG A 203 0.57 5.30 3.62
N ASN A 204 -0.67 5.58 4.03
CA ASN A 204 -1.44 6.69 3.50
C ASN A 204 -0.79 8.04 3.84
N LYS A 205 -0.35 8.22 5.09
CA LYS A 205 0.38 9.44 5.49
C LYS A 205 1.67 9.64 4.68
N ARG A 206 2.46 8.58 4.44
CA ARG A 206 3.68 8.68 3.63
C ARG A 206 3.42 9.03 2.16
N LEU A 207 2.35 8.52 1.58
CA LEU A 207 1.97 8.85 0.19
C LEU A 207 1.48 10.29 0.05
N LEU A 208 0.87 10.86 1.11
CA LEU A 208 0.32 12.21 1.13
C LEU A 208 1.30 13.24 1.71
N ALA A 209 2.24 12.83 2.55
CA ALA A 209 3.18 13.72 3.25
C ALA A 209 4.44 14.08 2.43
N LEU A 210 4.50 13.71 1.16
CA LEU A 210 5.50 14.18 0.20
C LEU A 210 5.02 15.45 -0.53
N LEU A 211 4.05 16.15 0.06
CA LEU A 211 3.61 17.49 -0.32
C LEU A 211 4.38 18.55 0.45
#